data_ac89c9ad439f207f95810ca915a50875
#
_entry.id   ac89c9ad439f207f95810ca915a50875
#
_cell.length_a   1.000
_cell.length_b   1.000
_cell.length_c   1.000
_cell.angle_alpha   90.00
_cell.angle_beta   90.00
_cell.angle_gamma   90.00
#
_symmetry.space_group_name_H-M   'P 1'
#
loop_
_entity.id
_entity.type
_entity.pdbx_description
1 polymer ?
#
loop_
_entity_poly.entity_id
_entity_poly.type
_entity_poly.pdbx_seq_one_letter_code
_entity_poly.pdbx_strand_id
1 'polypeptide(L)'
;MPRCNRYIQVQAAFPSLERIHYEYINSHWEFHIEPPSESDGYRYGRIFRYLREHIHDNPSLKWQNDGSRDMAVYQEEVCNDEQLKEILMKIYQIFDQHLVECTQIFKPVNLDKPYHQKEEEFKKLDISSEVCLKTLSMKEVFDLKLVIPDYQRIYCWEEKNITALWNNLMEMPADQDYHLGSIILQNMENGYHIIDGQQRLVTLTLCLRALGYEGNMPLLAQRFESKEACENIANAKYVISHRVKYESTDNSLLKKILSHLSFSVLILNSHNLDLAYTFFSNQNSRGVRLSDYDILKAHHLRFLISNDQQAEHLARRWNAVSQEYDLDNESLLNKTLGLHLYRMRKWMRKHSCDFSESQRPVKDEDSAAPLIPGIPPFGQRVYCYELIQGGAHFFAFTDNFIDLYKQFVRTPQVRLMREHLLAESHWKYESVMETILFAYFSKFGKKYLSEALFSIASVIACHRYES
;
A
#
# COMPACT_ATOMS: atom_id res chain seq x y z
N MET A 1 49.17 5.25 7.54
CA MET A 1 48.30 4.07 7.30
C MET A 1 47.00 4.55 6.73
N PRO A 2 46.43 3.94 5.71
CA PRO A 2 45.16 4.40 5.16
C PRO A 2 44.06 4.21 6.23
N ARG A 3 43.33 5.27 6.57
CA ARG A 3 42.12 5.23 7.40
C ARG A 3 41.14 4.27 6.73
N CYS A 4 40.93 3.12 7.35
CA CYS A 4 39.95 2.16 6.89
C CYS A 4 38.56 2.73 7.28
N ASN A 5 37.81 3.27 6.32
CA ASN A 5 36.41 3.62 6.52
C ASN A 5 35.59 2.34 6.68
N ARG A 6 35.68 1.71 7.84
CA ARG A 6 34.85 0.57 8.22
C ARG A 6 33.58 1.11 8.86
N TYR A 7 32.44 0.77 8.30
CA TYR A 7 31.15 0.94 8.92
C TYR A 7 30.74 -0.37 9.59
N ILE A 8 30.40 -0.34 10.86
CA ILE A 8 29.93 -1.50 11.62
C ILE A 8 28.69 -1.09 12.40
N GLN A 9 27.61 -1.86 12.26
CA GLN A 9 26.38 -1.67 13.01
C GLN A 9 26.14 -2.89 13.91
N VAL A 10 25.85 -2.65 15.19
CA VAL A 10 25.55 -3.68 16.18
C VAL A 10 24.20 -3.36 16.82
N GLN A 11 23.23 -4.26 16.66
CA GLN A 11 21.92 -4.12 17.28
C GLN A 11 22.00 -4.25 18.81
N ALA A 12 21.24 -3.44 19.54
CA ALA A 12 21.07 -3.64 20.96
C ALA A 12 20.34 -4.97 21.22
N ALA A 13 20.80 -5.73 22.20
CA ALA A 13 20.32 -7.08 22.49
C ALA A 13 18.92 -7.15 23.16
N PHE A 14 18.09 -6.15 22.99
CA PHE A 14 16.76 -6.06 23.60
C PHE A 14 15.67 -6.21 22.55
N PRO A 15 14.94 -7.32 22.50
CA PRO A 15 13.91 -7.58 21.46
C PRO A 15 12.79 -6.53 21.40
N SER A 16 12.55 -5.82 22.51
CA SER A 16 11.56 -4.75 22.59
C SER A 16 12.08 -3.38 22.15
N LEU A 17 13.36 -3.27 21.75
CA LEU A 17 14.06 -2.04 21.42
C LEU A 17 14.72 -2.15 20.03
N GLU A 18 13.98 -2.56 19.04
CA GLU A 18 14.43 -3.00 17.71
C GLU A 18 15.16 -1.92 16.88
N ARG A 19 14.94 -0.65 17.20
CA ARG A 19 15.58 0.47 16.50
C ARG A 19 16.71 1.12 17.29
N ILE A 20 17.20 0.45 18.30
CA ILE A 20 18.37 0.88 19.07
C ILE A 20 19.57 0.10 18.59
N HIS A 21 20.59 0.81 18.15
CA HIS A 21 21.83 0.19 17.68
C HIS A 21 23.03 1.08 17.95
N TYR A 22 24.20 0.46 17.84
CA TYR A 22 25.49 1.11 17.96
C TYR A 22 26.17 1.09 16.59
N GLU A 23 26.67 2.23 16.16
CA GLU A 23 27.37 2.36 14.89
C GLU A 23 28.82 2.78 15.10
N TYR A 24 29.72 2.17 14.36
CA TYR A 24 31.09 2.60 14.27
C TYR A 24 31.33 3.40 13.02
N ILE A 25 31.53 4.71 13.18
CA ILE A 25 31.71 5.68 12.11
C ILE A 25 32.85 6.64 12.44
N ASN A 26 33.69 6.97 11.47
CA ASN A 26 34.76 7.97 11.62
C ASN A 26 35.67 7.77 12.88
N SER A 27 36.06 6.53 13.15
CA SER A 27 36.90 6.13 14.31
C SER A 27 36.23 6.25 15.68
N HIS A 28 34.94 6.46 15.76
CA HIS A 28 34.16 6.55 17.00
C HIS A 28 32.98 5.58 17.00
N TRP A 29 32.58 5.18 18.21
CA TRP A 29 31.31 4.50 18.41
C TRP A 29 30.23 5.51 18.73
N GLU A 30 29.07 5.32 18.11
CA GLU A 30 27.87 6.13 18.27
C GLU A 30 26.69 5.26 18.71
N PHE A 31 25.85 5.80 19.58
CA PHE A 31 24.58 5.17 19.98
C PHE A 31 23.42 5.90 19.32
N HIS A 32 22.59 5.15 18.64
CA HIS A 32 21.47 5.69 17.86
C HIS A 32 20.13 5.08 18.27
N ILE A 33 19.09 5.91 18.18
CA ILE A 33 17.68 5.47 18.13
C ILE A 33 17.11 5.99 16.83
N GLU A 34 16.80 5.09 15.91
CA GLU A 34 16.21 5.49 14.64
C GLU A 34 14.71 5.78 14.78
N PRO A 35 14.22 6.87 14.19
CA PRO A 35 12.79 7.15 14.12
C PRO A 35 12.09 6.13 13.20
N PRO A 36 10.76 5.96 13.32
CA PRO A 36 9.96 5.10 12.44
C PRO A 36 10.01 5.54 10.97
N SER A 37 10.24 6.84 10.69
CA SER A 37 10.43 7.37 9.35
C SER A 37 11.44 8.52 9.33
N GLU A 38 12.22 8.60 8.26
CA GLU A 38 13.21 9.68 8.05
C GLU A 38 12.54 11.05 7.83
N SER A 39 11.28 11.08 7.41
CA SER A 39 10.56 12.30 7.01
C SER A 39 10.08 13.18 8.17
N ASP A 40 10.09 12.67 9.41
CA ASP A 40 9.32 13.29 10.49
C ASP A 40 10.07 14.20 11.44
N GLY A 41 11.38 14.37 11.26
CA GLY A 41 12.16 15.18 12.18
C GLY A 41 12.02 14.69 13.64
N TYR A 42 11.74 13.38 13.83
CA TYR A 42 11.61 12.75 15.13
C TYR A 42 12.92 12.90 15.90
N ARG A 43 12.94 13.80 16.85
CA ARG A 43 14.17 14.14 17.58
C ARG A 43 14.23 13.54 18.97
N TYR A 44 13.08 13.21 19.58
CA TYR A 44 13.01 12.84 21.00
C TYR A 44 11.98 11.75 21.25
N GLY A 45 12.31 10.50 20.92
CA GLY A 45 11.55 9.37 21.45
C GLY A 45 11.57 9.36 22.98
N ARG A 46 10.56 8.75 23.60
CA ARG A 46 10.50 8.64 25.06
C ARG A 46 11.73 7.96 25.64
N ILE A 47 12.24 6.92 24.99
CA ILE A 47 13.45 6.21 25.42
C ILE A 47 14.66 7.11 25.30
N PHE A 48 14.84 7.81 24.17
CA PHE A 48 15.97 8.69 23.97
C PHE A 48 15.96 9.86 24.97
N ARG A 49 14.81 10.44 25.23
CA ARG A 49 14.65 11.49 26.25
C ARG A 49 15.00 10.98 27.63
N TYR A 50 14.48 9.79 28.00
CA TYR A 50 14.80 9.16 29.28
C TYR A 50 16.31 8.91 29.42
N LEU A 51 16.95 8.32 28.42
CA LEU A 51 18.38 8.07 28.44
C LEU A 51 19.18 9.37 28.56
N ARG A 52 18.81 10.38 27.78
CA ARG A 52 19.48 11.68 27.83
C ARG A 52 19.37 12.33 29.20
N GLU A 53 18.21 12.29 29.84
CA GLU A 53 17.98 12.84 31.19
C GLU A 53 18.81 12.13 32.27
N HIS A 54 19.04 10.82 32.12
CA HIS A 54 19.77 10.02 33.15
C HIS A 54 21.25 9.92 32.91
N ILE A 55 21.77 10.09 31.70
CA ILE A 55 23.16 9.93 31.34
C ILE A 55 23.76 11.12 30.58
N HIS A 56 23.09 12.30 30.57
CA HIS A 56 23.58 13.47 29.85
C HIS A 56 24.89 14.04 30.40
N ASP A 57 25.15 13.87 31.70
CA ASP A 57 26.37 14.35 32.39
C ASP A 57 27.56 13.37 32.26
N ASN A 58 27.44 12.27 31.53
CA ASN A 58 28.54 11.33 31.36
C ASN A 58 29.66 11.96 30.52
N PRO A 59 30.87 12.15 31.06
CA PRO A 59 31.96 12.85 30.39
C PRO A 59 32.51 12.10 29.16
N SER A 60 32.21 10.81 29.04
CA SER A 60 32.65 9.98 27.90
C SER A 60 31.71 10.08 26.70
N LEU A 61 30.57 10.74 26.85
CA LEU A 61 29.56 10.87 25.80
C LEU A 61 29.39 12.33 25.35
N LYS A 62 29.27 12.51 24.03
CA LYS A 62 28.89 13.79 23.45
C LYS A 62 27.55 13.61 22.71
N TRP A 63 26.53 14.27 23.22
CA TRP A 63 25.23 14.29 22.58
C TRP A 63 25.23 15.24 21.38
N GLN A 64 24.80 14.74 20.24
CA GLN A 64 24.77 15.47 18.98
C GLN A 64 23.41 15.31 18.28
N ASN A 65 23.13 16.24 17.39
CA ASN A 65 21.98 16.21 16.52
C ASN A 65 22.46 16.54 15.10
N ASP A 66 22.24 15.64 14.15
CA ASP A 66 22.63 15.83 12.75
C ASP A 66 21.54 16.48 11.89
N GLY A 67 20.46 16.94 12.54
CA GLY A 67 19.29 17.53 11.87
C GLY A 67 18.18 16.53 11.58
N SER A 68 18.47 15.25 11.44
CA SER A 68 17.52 14.17 11.23
C SER A 68 17.32 13.27 12.46
N ARG A 69 18.38 13.07 13.25
CA ARG A 69 18.39 12.19 14.41
C ARG A 69 19.26 12.73 15.53
N ASP A 70 18.94 12.36 16.75
CA ASP A 70 19.77 12.58 17.93
C ASP A 70 20.63 11.34 18.21
N MET A 71 21.90 11.54 18.53
CA MET A 71 22.87 10.48 18.80
C MET A 71 23.78 10.82 19.98
N ALA A 72 24.35 9.80 20.58
CA ALA A 72 25.41 9.93 21.59
C ALA A 72 26.70 9.34 21.05
N VAL A 73 27.70 10.19 20.84
CA VAL A 73 29.03 9.79 20.35
C VAL A 73 29.95 9.54 21.52
N TYR A 74 30.59 8.37 21.56
CA TYR A 74 31.61 8.06 22.54
C TYR A 74 32.93 8.78 22.18
N GLN A 75 33.49 9.54 23.10
CA GLN A 75 34.57 10.49 22.79
C GLN A 75 35.95 9.85 22.59
N GLU A 76 36.16 8.62 23.07
CA GLU A 76 37.44 7.90 22.88
C GLU A 76 37.53 7.38 21.44
N GLU A 77 38.61 7.72 20.74
CA GLU A 77 38.85 7.29 19.37
C GLU A 77 39.40 5.85 19.35
N VAL A 78 38.87 5.04 18.42
CA VAL A 78 39.33 3.67 18.17
C VAL A 78 40.55 3.71 17.26
N CYS A 79 41.73 3.32 17.80
CA CYS A 79 42.98 3.34 17.05
C CYS A 79 43.36 1.99 16.44
N ASN A 80 42.81 0.87 16.94
CA ASN A 80 43.08 -0.48 16.45
C ASN A 80 41.93 -1.44 16.69
N ASP A 81 42.01 -2.65 16.11
CA ASP A 81 40.92 -3.64 16.15
C ASP A 81 40.65 -4.21 17.56
N GLU A 82 41.64 -4.20 18.46
CA GLU A 82 41.45 -4.62 19.86
C GLU A 82 40.61 -3.62 20.63
N GLN A 83 40.90 -2.34 20.45
CA GLN A 83 40.13 -1.25 21.06
C GLN A 83 38.68 -1.16 20.53
N LEU A 84 38.42 -1.61 19.30
CA LEU A 84 37.11 -1.59 18.74
C LEU A 84 36.09 -2.31 19.64
N LYS A 85 36.45 -3.50 20.12
CA LYS A 85 35.59 -4.31 21.00
C LYS A 85 35.59 -3.77 22.43
N GLU A 86 36.73 -3.32 22.91
CA GLU A 86 36.84 -2.78 24.26
C GLU A 86 35.98 -1.52 24.45
N ILE A 87 36.04 -0.59 23.50
CA ILE A 87 35.27 0.64 23.56
C ILE A 87 33.77 0.36 23.37
N LEU A 88 33.40 -0.61 22.52
CA LEU A 88 31.98 -1.03 22.41
C LEU A 88 31.46 -1.58 23.74
N MET A 89 32.27 -2.35 24.46
CA MET A 89 31.88 -2.86 25.79
C MET A 89 31.73 -1.75 26.83
N LYS A 90 32.59 -0.71 26.78
CA LYS A 90 32.47 0.46 27.66
C LYS A 90 31.15 1.20 27.38
N ILE A 91 30.80 1.39 26.12
CA ILE A 91 29.55 2.07 25.73
C ILE A 91 28.31 1.23 26.11
N TYR A 92 28.36 -0.09 25.97
CA TYR A 92 27.33 -0.98 26.48
C TYR A 92 27.13 -0.81 27.99
N GLN A 93 28.17 -0.75 28.77
CA GLN A 93 28.07 -0.58 30.24
C GLN A 93 27.38 0.71 30.63
N ILE A 94 27.55 1.79 29.83
CA ILE A 94 26.88 3.07 30.09
C ILE A 94 25.38 2.98 29.86
N PHE A 95 24.97 2.30 28.77
CA PHE A 95 23.57 2.27 28.36
C PHE A 95 22.78 1.07 28.92
N ASP A 96 23.43 -0.06 29.21
CA ASP A 96 22.79 -1.35 29.47
C ASP A 96 21.79 -1.31 30.64
N GLN A 97 22.17 -0.73 31.78
CA GLN A 97 21.28 -0.60 32.92
C GLN A 97 20.04 0.21 32.57
N HIS A 98 20.21 1.34 31.89
CA HIS A 98 19.11 2.23 31.51
C HIS A 98 18.24 1.62 30.42
N LEU A 99 18.79 0.83 29.50
CA LEU A 99 18.04 0.08 28.53
C LEU A 99 17.19 -1.00 29.19
N VAL A 100 17.71 -1.70 30.20
CA VAL A 100 16.91 -2.65 31.01
C VAL A 100 15.73 -1.92 31.70
N GLU A 101 15.99 -0.78 32.31
CA GLU A 101 14.94 0.05 32.91
C GLU A 101 13.90 0.50 31.88
N CYS A 102 14.33 0.92 30.69
CA CYS A 102 13.44 1.25 29.57
C CYS A 102 12.53 0.08 29.20
N THR A 103 13.01 -1.17 29.17
CA THR A 103 12.16 -2.34 28.87
C THR A 103 11.07 -2.57 29.91
N GLN A 104 11.30 -2.16 31.16
CA GLN A 104 10.32 -2.26 32.24
C GLN A 104 9.30 -1.11 32.22
N ILE A 105 9.77 0.10 31.91
CA ILE A 105 8.93 1.32 31.90
C ILE A 105 8.05 1.36 30.64
N PHE A 106 8.61 1.04 29.49
CA PHE A 106 7.93 1.11 28.19
C PHE A 106 7.39 -0.26 27.81
N LYS A 107 6.17 -0.56 28.24
CA LYS A 107 5.49 -1.81 27.89
C LYS A 107 5.33 -1.94 26.39
N PRO A 108 5.64 -3.10 25.79
CA PRO A 108 5.42 -3.34 24.38
C PRO A 108 3.92 -3.24 24.04
N VAL A 109 3.61 -2.58 22.95
CA VAL A 109 2.25 -2.54 22.41
C VAL A 109 2.01 -3.84 21.64
N ASN A 110 1.08 -4.65 22.10
CA ASN A 110 0.75 -5.92 21.42
C ASN A 110 -0.53 -5.76 20.59
N LEU A 111 -0.35 -5.44 19.30
CA LEU A 111 -1.44 -5.36 18.33
C LEU A 111 -1.95 -6.74 17.85
N ASP A 112 -1.21 -7.81 18.13
CA ASP A 112 -1.53 -9.17 17.68
C ASP A 112 -2.34 -9.96 18.71
N LYS A 113 -2.64 -9.37 19.87
CA LYS A 113 -3.59 -9.98 20.81
C LYS A 113 -4.92 -10.23 20.11
N PRO A 114 -5.49 -11.46 20.20
CA PRO A 114 -6.80 -11.73 19.67
C PRO A 114 -7.80 -10.67 20.14
N TYR A 115 -8.52 -10.09 19.22
CA TYR A 115 -9.64 -9.21 19.53
C TYR A 115 -10.91 -10.07 19.53
N HIS A 116 -11.52 -10.21 20.70
CA HIS A 116 -12.85 -10.79 20.81
C HIS A 116 -13.85 -9.64 20.73
N GLN A 117 -14.53 -9.54 19.61
CA GLN A 117 -15.62 -8.58 19.46
C GLN A 117 -16.67 -8.94 20.51
N LYS A 118 -16.99 -7.99 21.38
CA LYS A 118 -18.12 -8.14 22.29
C LYS A 118 -19.37 -8.17 21.41
N GLU A 119 -20.33 -9.04 21.74
CA GLU A 119 -21.65 -9.05 21.10
C GLU A 119 -22.46 -7.82 21.54
N GLU A 120 -21.90 -6.64 21.37
CA GLU A 120 -22.61 -5.38 21.59
C GLU A 120 -23.49 -5.11 20.36
N GLU A 121 -24.71 -4.73 20.57
CA GLU A 121 -25.63 -4.33 19.50
C GLU A 121 -25.05 -3.11 18.80
N PHE A 122 -24.75 -3.26 17.51
CA PHE A 122 -24.34 -2.14 16.68
C PHE A 122 -25.49 -1.15 16.55
N LYS A 123 -25.19 0.13 16.65
CA LYS A 123 -26.17 1.19 16.46
C LYS A 123 -26.60 1.28 14.99
N LYS A 124 -27.90 1.42 14.79
CA LYS A 124 -28.47 1.82 13.51
C LYS A 124 -28.76 3.32 13.55
N LEU A 125 -28.38 4.00 12.46
CA LEU A 125 -28.68 5.41 12.31
C LEU A 125 -30.11 5.57 11.77
N ASP A 126 -30.82 6.55 12.29
CA ASP A 126 -32.10 6.97 11.71
C ASP A 126 -31.81 7.76 10.42
N ILE A 127 -32.22 7.20 9.29
CA ILE A 127 -31.98 7.74 7.95
C ILE A 127 -33.33 7.88 7.26
N SER A 128 -33.80 9.11 7.16
CA SER A 128 -35.11 9.43 6.57
C SER A 128 -35.06 9.76 5.08
N SER A 129 -33.86 9.95 4.51
CA SER A 129 -33.65 10.34 3.10
C SER A 129 -32.70 9.38 2.39
N GLU A 130 -32.71 9.38 1.05
CA GLU A 130 -31.83 8.57 0.22
C GLU A 130 -30.35 8.93 0.41
N VAL A 131 -30.07 10.19 0.71
CA VAL A 131 -28.74 10.69 1.04
C VAL A 131 -28.84 11.51 2.32
N CYS A 132 -28.05 11.18 3.33
CA CYS A 132 -28.05 11.86 4.61
C CYS A 132 -26.61 12.26 4.99
N LEU A 133 -26.42 13.50 5.42
CA LEU A 133 -25.17 14.01 5.95
C LEU A 133 -25.28 14.17 7.47
N LYS A 134 -24.37 13.54 8.20
CA LYS A 134 -24.28 13.64 9.67
C LYS A 134 -22.84 13.94 10.08
N THR A 135 -22.67 14.67 11.16
CA THR A 135 -21.37 14.74 11.86
C THR A 135 -21.39 13.70 12.98
N LEU A 136 -20.46 12.77 12.94
CA LEU A 136 -20.34 11.71 13.94
C LEU A 136 -18.96 11.76 14.58
N SER A 137 -18.90 11.56 15.88
CA SER A 137 -17.64 11.36 16.60
C SER A 137 -17.00 10.03 16.21
N MET A 138 -15.71 9.90 16.49
CA MET A 138 -14.98 8.64 16.26
C MET A 138 -15.66 7.44 16.93
N LYS A 139 -16.15 7.63 18.17
CA LYS A 139 -16.86 6.60 18.91
C LYS A 139 -18.16 6.19 18.22
N GLU A 140 -18.97 7.17 17.78
CA GLU A 140 -20.23 6.88 17.09
C GLU A 140 -20.01 6.15 15.77
N VAL A 141 -18.94 6.48 15.01
CA VAL A 141 -18.57 5.75 13.80
C VAL A 141 -18.22 4.30 14.10
N PHE A 142 -17.52 4.03 15.21
CA PHE A 142 -17.16 2.67 15.59
C PHE A 142 -18.30 1.88 16.24
N ASP A 143 -19.32 2.56 16.73
CA ASP A 143 -20.56 1.93 17.16
C ASP A 143 -21.41 1.40 15.97
N LEU A 144 -21.09 1.79 14.73
CA LEU A 144 -21.72 1.26 13.52
C LEU A 144 -21.10 -0.08 13.11
N LYS A 145 -21.91 -0.98 12.55
CA LYS A 145 -21.42 -2.20 11.94
C LYS A 145 -20.76 -1.88 10.59
N LEU A 146 -19.50 -1.48 10.61
CA LEU A 146 -18.72 -1.15 9.41
C LEU A 146 -18.29 -2.42 8.68
N VAL A 147 -18.41 -2.39 7.36
CA VAL A 147 -18.00 -3.47 6.43
C VAL A 147 -17.17 -2.88 5.31
N ILE A 148 -16.06 -3.52 4.99
CA ILE A 148 -15.27 -3.20 3.79
C ILE A 148 -15.75 -4.11 2.67
N PRO A 149 -16.43 -3.59 1.65
CA PRO A 149 -16.92 -4.41 0.55
C PRO A 149 -15.78 -4.86 -0.39
N ASP A 150 -15.95 -6.00 -1.05
CA ASP A 150 -14.92 -6.61 -1.90
C ASP A 150 -14.54 -5.78 -3.15
N TYR A 151 -15.40 -4.86 -3.57
CA TYR A 151 -15.06 -3.95 -4.66
C TYR A 151 -14.10 -2.83 -4.25
N GLN A 152 -13.90 -2.60 -2.95
CA GLN A 152 -12.91 -1.65 -2.47
C GLN A 152 -11.50 -2.11 -2.79
N ARG A 153 -10.59 -1.13 -2.92
CA ARG A 153 -9.17 -1.45 -3.04
C ARG A 153 -8.64 -2.06 -1.75
N ILE A 154 -7.57 -2.80 -1.87
CA ILE A 154 -6.84 -3.34 -0.73
C ILE A 154 -6.29 -2.21 0.16
N TYR A 155 -5.92 -2.55 1.39
CA TYR A 155 -5.21 -1.60 2.25
C TYR A 155 -3.81 -1.33 1.65
N CYS A 156 -3.51 -0.06 1.34
CA CYS A 156 -2.32 0.34 0.59
C CYS A 156 -1.59 1.57 1.20
N TRP A 157 -1.92 1.98 2.42
CA TRP A 157 -1.20 3.07 3.06
C TRP A 157 0.22 2.67 3.42
N GLU A 158 1.17 3.50 3.00
CA GLU A 158 2.58 3.43 3.33
C GLU A 158 2.89 4.21 4.61
N GLU A 159 4.09 4.06 5.14
CA GLU A 159 4.57 4.74 6.35
C GLU A 159 4.32 6.25 6.35
N LYS A 160 4.56 6.93 5.22
CA LYS A 160 4.32 8.38 5.08
C LYS A 160 2.86 8.79 5.37
N ASN A 161 1.90 7.95 4.96
CA ASN A 161 0.48 8.24 5.16
C ASN A 161 0.07 8.01 6.62
N ILE A 162 0.58 6.92 7.21
CA ILE A 162 0.36 6.54 8.61
C ILE A 162 0.93 7.62 9.52
N THR A 163 2.14 8.03 9.25
CA THR A 163 2.85 9.08 9.97
C THR A 163 2.13 10.43 9.88
N ALA A 164 1.68 10.83 8.69
CA ALA A 164 0.90 12.06 8.53
C ALA A 164 -0.41 12.03 9.36
N LEU A 165 -1.11 10.89 9.37
CA LEU A 165 -2.29 10.73 10.22
C LEU A 165 -1.91 10.81 11.71
N TRP A 166 -0.86 10.10 12.12
CA TRP A 166 -0.40 10.12 13.51
C TRP A 166 -0.05 11.53 13.98
N ASN A 167 0.70 12.29 13.18
CA ASN A 167 1.07 13.67 13.51
C ASN A 167 -0.17 14.56 13.66
N ASN A 168 -1.16 14.43 12.77
CA ASN A 168 -2.42 15.12 12.90
C ASN A 168 -3.15 14.81 14.22
N LEU A 169 -3.10 13.55 14.67
CA LEU A 169 -3.70 13.15 15.96
C LEU A 169 -2.93 13.73 17.16
N MET A 170 -1.59 13.80 17.06
CA MET A 170 -0.75 14.39 18.11
C MET A 170 -0.94 15.89 18.22
N GLU A 171 -1.07 16.58 17.08
CA GLU A 171 -1.26 18.03 16.98
C GLU A 171 -2.70 18.49 17.30
N MET A 172 -3.64 17.56 17.45
CA MET A 172 -5.02 17.89 17.82
C MET A 172 -5.05 18.76 19.09
N PRO A 173 -5.82 19.86 19.11
CA PRO A 173 -6.07 20.64 20.33
C PRO A 173 -6.69 19.79 21.45
N ALA A 174 -6.36 20.10 22.71
CA ALA A 174 -6.84 19.28 23.84
C ALA A 174 -8.35 19.43 24.11
N ASP A 175 -8.87 20.62 23.89
CA ASP A 175 -10.22 21.03 24.34
C ASP A 175 -11.10 21.52 23.17
N GLN A 176 -10.80 21.14 21.93
CA GLN A 176 -11.57 21.55 20.75
C GLN A 176 -11.86 20.37 19.86
N ASP A 177 -13.04 20.39 19.26
CA ASP A 177 -13.40 19.40 18.26
C ASP A 177 -12.51 19.49 17.03
N TYR A 178 -11.99 18.35 16.61
CA TYR A 178 -11.12 18.22 15.45
C TYR A 178 -11.82 17.39 14.37
N HIS A 179 -12.00 18.01 13.22
CA HIS A 179 -12.64 17.36 12.08
C HIS A 179 -11.58 16.71 11.17
N LEU A 180 -11.57 15.37 11.14
CA LEU A 180 -10.57 14.62 10.35
C LEU A 180 -10.96 14.44 8.86
N GLY A 181 -12.06 15.01 8.44
CA GLY A 181 -12.55 14.96 7.07
C GLY A 181 -13.82 14.15 6.88
N SER A 182 -14.16 13.85 5.64
CA SER A 182 -15.39 13.12 5.31
C SER A 182 -15.15 11.63 5.10
N ILE A 183 -16.17 10.83 5.41
CA ILE A 183 -16.29 9.42 5.04
C ILE A 183 -17.64 9.19 4.36
N ILE A 184 -17.72 8.20 3.48
CA ILE A 184 -18.95 7.84 2.77
C ILE A 184 -19.30 6.40 3.12
N LEU A 185 -20.49 6.21 3.62
CA LEU A 185 -21.05 4.92 4.02
C LEU A 185 -22.32 4.63 3.19
N GLN A 186 -22.48 3.37 2.81
CA GLN A 186 -23.73 2.88 2.21
C GLN A 186 -24.44 1.98 3.22
N ASN A 187 -25.69 2.27 3.51
CA ASN A 187 -26.51 1.47 4.41
C ASN A 187 -27.01 0.22 3.67
N MET A 188 -26.55 -0.95 4.11
CA MET A 188 -26.89 -2.25 3.55
C MET A 188 -27.48 -3.14 4.66
N GLU A 189 -28.12 -4.26 4.29
CA GLU A 189 -28.71 -5.19 5.26
C GLU A 189 -27.70 -5.78 6.24
N ASN A 190 -26.47 -6.03 5.76
CA ASN A 190 -25.37 -6.62 6.54
C ASN A 190 -24.54 -5.60 7.33
N GLY A 191 -24.82 -4.28 7.19
CA GLY A 191 -24.11 -3.20 7.87
C GLY A 191 -23.87 -1.99 6.99
N TYR A 192 -22.99 -1.09 7.43
CA TYR A 192 -22.59 0.10 6.70
C TYR A 192 -21.33 -0.18 5.86
N HIS A 193 -21.50 -0.29 4.55
CA HIS A 193 -20.39 -0.49 3.63
C HIS A 193 -19.59 0.81 3.48
N ILE A 194 -18.28 0.74 3.66
CA ILE A 194 -17.39 1.89 3.52
C ILE A 194 -17.14 2.12 2.03
N ILE A 195 -17.64 3.25 1.50
CA ILE A 195 -17.41 3.68 0.11
C ILE A 195 -16.15 4.55 0.01
N ASP A 196 -15.94 5.45 0.98
CA ASP A 196 -14.72 6.25 1.09
C ASP A 196 -14.30 6.37 2.55
N GLY A 197 -12.98 6.55 2.75
CA GLY A 197 -12.36 6.64 4.08
C GLY A 197 -11.82 5.33 4.63
N GLN A 198 -11.86 4.22 3.88
CA GLN A 198 -11.38 2.89 4.30
C GLN A 198 -9.97 2.93 4.90
N GLN A 199 -9.00 3.47 4.17
CA GLN A 199 -7.59 3.49 4.60
C GLN A 199 -7.43 4.19 5.95
N ARG A 200 -8.10 5.32 6.09
CA ARG A 200 -8.11 6.14 7.32
C ARG A 200 -8.75 5.40 8.49
N LEU A 201 -9.91 4.80 8.28
CA LEU A 201 -10.62 4.06 9.33
C LEU A 201 -9.86 2.81 9.78
N VAL A 202 -9.25 2.06 8.87
CA VAL A 202 -8.39 0.92 9.19
C VAL A 202 -7.19 1.38 10.03
N THR A 203 -6.49 2.43 9.60
CA THR A 203 -5.33 2.95 10.35
C THR A 203 -5.73 3.48 11.72
N LEU A 204 -6.85 4.21 11.83
CA LEU A 204 -7.38 4.66 13.13
C LEU A 204 -7.75 3.49 14.05
N THR A 205 -8.29 2.41 13.49
CA THR A 205 -8.57 1.19 14.26
C THR A 205 -7.28 0.64 14.87
N LEU A 206 -6.20 0.58 14.09
CA LEU A 206 -4.89 0.15 14.59
C LEU A 206 -4.33 1.12 15.64
N CYS A 207 -4.45 2.43 15.43
CA CYS A 207 -4.02 3.45 16.40
C CYS A 207 -4.76 3.31 17.73
N LEU A 208 -6.09 3.22 17.71
CA LEU A 208 -6.89 3.07 18.92
C LEU A 208 -6.58 1.77 19.67
N ARG A 209 -6.41 0.68 18.93
CA ARG A 209 -5.99 -0.60 19.51
C ARG A 209 -4.61 -0.51 20.19
N ALA A 210 -3.66 0.14 19.52
CA ALA A 210 -2.33 0.36 20.06
C ALA A 210 -2.33 1.23 21.32
N LEU A 211 -3.23 2.23 21.38
CA LEU A 211 -3.43 3.10 22.53
C LEU A 211 -4.24 2.44 23.67
N GLY A 212 -4.65 1.17 23.52
CA GLY A 212 -5.34 0.41 24.54
C GLY A 212 -6.86 0.58 24.58
N TYR A 213 -7.48 1.03 23.49
CA TYR A 213 -8.94 1.05 23.39
C TYR A 213 -9.50 -0.38 23.35
N GLU A 214 -10.49 -0.65 24.20
CA GLU A 214 -11.13 -1.96 24.35
C GLU A 214 -12.62 -1.96 23.95
N GLY A 215 -13.11 -0.84 23.41
CA GLY A 215 -14.48 -0.71 22.91
C GLY A 215 -14.67 -1.40 21.55
N ASN A 216 -15.80 -1.11 20.92
CA ASN A 216 -16.17 -1.71 19.65
C ASN A 216 -15.23 -1.28 18.52
N MET A 217 -14.68 -2.25 17.78
CA MET A 217 -13.76 -2.05 16.67
C MET A 217 -14.08 -3.02 15.52
N PRO A 218 -15.16 -2.76 14.77
CA PRO A 218 -15.69 -3.71 13.77
C PRO A 218 -14.67 -4.10 12.70
N LEU A 219 -13.73 -3.20 12.36
CA LEU A 219 -12.73 -3.46 11.33
C LEU A 219 -11.59 -4.39 11.78
N LEU A 220 -11.41 -4.66 13.07
CA LEU A 220 -10.47 -5.67 13.55
C LEU A 220 -10.91 -7.11 13.23
N ALA A 221 -12.21 -7.33 13.06
CA ALA A 221 -12.74 -8.64 12.65
C ALA A 221 -12.65 -8.86 11.13
N GLN A 222 -12.34 -7.82 10.35
CA GLN A 222 -12.23 -7.90 8.90
C GLN A 222 -10.98 -8.70 8.52
N ARG A 223 -11.16 -9.69 7.64
CA ARG A 223 -10.05 -10.47 7.08
C ARG A 223 -9.57 -9.83 5.78
N PHE A 224 -8.27 -9.73 5.63
CA PHE A 224 -7.62 -9.30 4.40
C PHE A 224 -6.95 -10.52 3.78
N GLU A 225 -7.42 -10.95 2.62
CA GLU A 225 -6.92 -12.18 1.95
C GLU A 225 -5.70 -11.89 1.08
N SER A 226 -5.47 -10.64 0.75
CA SER A 226 -4.40 -10.21 -0.13
C SER A 226 -3.06 -10.17 0.61
N LYS A 227 -2.01 -10.75 0.02
CA LYS A 227 -0.65 -10.73 0.58
C LYS A 227 -0.16 -9.29 0.78
N GLU A 228 -0.34 -8.45 -0.23
CA GLU A 228 0.05 -7.03 -0.18
C GLU A 228 -0.69 -6.27 0.93
N ALA A 229 -2.01 -6.47 1.08
CA ALA A 229 -2.75 -5.87 2.18
C ALA A 229 -2.25 -6.34 3.54
N CYS A 230 -1.94 -7.63 3.69
CA CYS A 230 -1.38 -8.18 4.93
C CYS A 230 -0.01 -7.57 5.25
N GLU A 231 0.86 -7.42 4.25
CA GLU A 231 2.18 -6.80 4.40
C GLU A 231 2.04 -5.31 4.79
N ASN A 232 1.17 -4.56 4.11
CA ASN A 232 0.91 -3.16 4.43
C ASN A 232 0.31 -2.97 5.83
N ILE A 233 -0.60 -3.86 6.26
CA ILE A 233 -1.15 -3.85 7.62
C ILE A 233 -0.09 -4.22 8.65
N ALA A 234 0.79 -5.18 8.37
CA ALA A 234 1.90 -5.52 9.24
C ALA A 234 2.86 -4.34 9.41
N ASN A 235 3.19 -3.65 8.32
CA ASN A 235 3.97 -2.42 8.35
C ASN A 235 3.25 -1.31 9.15
N ALA A 236 1.94 -1.11 8.93
CA ALA A 236 1.16 -0.14 9.69
C ALA A 236 1.18 -0.44 11.21
N LYS A 237 1.01 -1.69 11.59
CA LYS A 237 1.12 -2.13 12.99
C LYS A 237 2.51 -1.83 13.56
N TYR A 238 3.55 -2.11 12.81
CA TYR A 238 4.93 -1.83 13.21
C TYR A 238 5.12 -0.33 13.45
N VAL A 239 4.82 0.52 12.47
CA VAL A 239 4.97 1.99 12.58
C VAL A 239 4.17 2.53 13.76
N ILE A 240 2.89 2.17 13.89
CA ILE A 240 2.01 2.64 14.96
C ILE A 240 2.53 2.18 16.33
N SER A 241 2.96 0.93 16.46
CA SER A 241 3.52 0.42 17.72
C SER A 241 4.74 1.20 18.16
N HIS A 242 5.63 1.54 17.21
CA HIS A 242 6.81 2.36 17.49
C HIS A 242 6.41 3.78 17.90
N ARG A 243 5.47 4.40 17.19
CA ARG A 243 4.96 5.74 17.54
C ARG A 243 4.34 5.77 18.94
N VAL A 244 3.48 4.82 19.27
CA VAL A 244 2.88 4.71 20.61
C VAL A 244 3.96 4.53 21.68
N LYS A 245 4.95 3.66 21.42
CA LYS A 245 6.01 3.35 22.37
C LYS A 245 6.91 4.57 22.67
N TYR A 246 7.26 5.35 21.65
CA TYR A 246 8.24 6.42 21.77
C TYR A 246 7.64 7.81 22.00
N GLU A 247 6.40 8.06 21.54
CA GLU A 247 5.81 9.41 21.50
C GLU A 247 4.58 9.55 22.42
N SER A 248 3.76 8.50 22.57
CA SER A 248 2.57 8.57 23.40
C SER A 248 2.94 8.52 24.89
N THR A 249 2.58 9.56 25.62
CA THR A 249 2.98 9.72 27.02
C THR A 249 2.00 9.15 28.01
N ASP A 250 0.69 9.06 27.64
CA ASP A 250 -0.38 8.67 28.56
C ASP A 250 -1.67 8.35 27.82
N ASN A 251 -2.72 8.07 28.57
CA ASN A 251 -4.05 7.85 28.03
C ASN A 251 -4.74 9.15 27.53
N SER A 252 -4.06 10.29 27.53
CA SER A 252 -4.64 11.57 27.11
C SER A 252 -5.00 11.56 25.63
N LEU A 253 -4.10 11.04 24.78
CA LEU A 253 -4.33 10.95 23.34
C LEU A 253 -5.55 10.07 23.02
N LEU A 254 -5.69 8.93 23.68
CA LEU A 254 -6.87 8.06 23.50
C LEU A 254 -8.17 8.79 23.85
N LYS A 255 -8.19 9.45 25.01
CA LYS A 255 -9.37 10.23 25.44
C LYS A 255 -9.69 11.34 24.45
N LYS A 256 -8.68 12.06 24.00
CA LYS A 256 -8.77 13.15 23.04
C LYS A 256 -9.37 12.69 21.70
N ILE A 257 -8.88 11.57 21.15
CA ILE A 257 -9.42 10.98 19.91
C ILE A 257 -10.89 10.59 20.10
N LEU A 258 -11.25 9.95 21.20
CA LEU A 258 -12.61 9.49 21.42
C LEU A 258 -13.60 10.62 21.70
N SER A 259 -13.15 11.73 22.31
CA SER A 259 -14.02 12.85 22.71
C SER A 259 -14.14 13.93 21.64
N HIS A 260 -13.07 14.21 20.91
CA HIS A 260 -12.99 15.40 20.05
C HIS A 260 -12.77 15.10 18.57
N LEU A 261 -12.43 13.85 18.19
CA LEU A 261 -12.30 13.50 16.77
C LEU A 261 -13.67 13.24 16.14
N SER A 262 -13.96 13.94 15.04
CA SER A 262 -15.23 13.83 14.34
C SER A 262 -15.04 13.70 12.82
N PHE A 263 -16.09 13.22 12.15
CA PHE A 263 -16.17 13.06 10.71
C PHE A 263 -17.47 13.64 10.17
N SER A 264 -17.40 14.20 8.95
CA SER A 264 -18.60 14.37 8.14
C SER A 264 -18.93 13.05 7.44
N VAL A 265 -20.01 12.41 7.88
CA VAL A 265 -20.43 11.09 7.37
C VAL A 265 -21.56 11.28 6.39
N LEU A 266 -21.29 11.02 5.11
CA LEU A 266 -22.30 10.94 4.07
C LEU A 266 -22.85 9.52 4.03
N ILE A 267 -24.14 9.34 4.27
CA ILE A 267 -24.79 8.03 4.30
C ILE A 267 -25.72 7.92 3.09
N LEU A 268 -25.48 6.90 2.29
CA LEU A 268 -26.32 6.54 1.16
C LEU A 268 -27.28 5.43 1.61
N ASN A 269 -28.57 5.72 1.60
CA ASN A 269 -29.64 4.78 1.99
C ASN A 269 -30.28 4.13 0.76
N SER A 270 -29.50 3.89 -0.24
CA SER A 270 -29.94 3.31 -1.52
C SER A 270 -29.09 2.10 -1.87
N HIS A 271 -29.74 1.06 -2.36
CA HIS A 271 -29.06 -0.08 -2.99
C HIS A 271 -28.49 0.27 -4.37
N ASN A 272 -28.61 1.53 -4.79
CA ASN A 272 -28.10 1.99 -6.08
C ASN A 272 -26.57 2.14 -6.02
N LEU A 273 -25.86 1.13 -6.51
CA LEU A 273 -24.40 1.13 -6.62
C LEU A 273 -23.87 2.25 -7.54
N ASP A 274 -24.66 2.71 -8.52
CA ASP A 274 -24.26 3.83 -9.40
C ASP A 274 -24.00 5.11 -8.61
N LEU A 275 -24.84 5.39 -7.62
CA LEU A 275 -24.68 6.54 -6.75
C LEU A 275 -23.41 6.41 -5.90
N ALA A 276 -23.21 5.23 -5.31
CA ALA A 276 -22.01 4.92 -4.54
C ALA A 276 -20.72 5.07 -5.37
N TYR A 277 -20.72 4.54 -6.60
CA TYR A 277 -19.58 4.66 -7.51
C TYR A 277 -19.35 6.09 -8.02
N THR A 278 -20.40 6.87 -8.21
CA THR A 278 -20.27 8.28 -8.59
C THR A 278 -19.56 9.06 -7.48
N PHE A 279 -19.97 8.86 -6.24
CA PHE A 279 -19.29 9.47 -5.09
C PHE A 279 -17.85 8.96 -4.94
N PHE A 280 -17.61 7.66 -5.08
CA PHE A 280 -16.31 7.05 -5.04
C PHE A 280 -15.35 7.66 -6.09
N SER A 281 -15.78 7.80 -7.33
CA SER A 281 -14.98 8.37 -8.41
C SER A 281 -14.66 9.86 -8.19
N ASN A 282 -15.59 10.63 -7.65
CA ASN A 282 -15.46 12.07 -7.47
C ASN A 282 -14.61 12.45 -6.23
N GLN A 283 -14.65 11.66 -5.16
CA GLN A 283 -13.97 11.98 -3.89
C GLN A 283 -12.47 11.60 -3.90
N ASN A 284 -12.04 10.69 -4.76
CA ASN A 284 -10.66 10.20 -4.79
C ASN A 284 -9.60 11.21 -5.30
N SER A 285 -9.96 12.47 -5.44
CA SER A 285 -9.02 13.56 -5.78
C SER A 285 -8.16 14.05 -4.59
N ARG A 286 -8.50 13.65 -3.35
CA ARG A 286 -7.85 14.14 -2.12
C ARG A 286 -7.24 12.98 -1.30
N GLY A 287 -6.14 12.40 -1.75
CA GLY A 287 -5.49 11.30 -1.00
C GLY A 287 -4.59 10.45 -1.87
N VAL A 288 -4.32 9.21 -1.48
CA VAL A 288 -3.67 8.24 -2.38
C VAL A 288 -4.61 8.00 -3.55
N ARG A 289 -4.21 8.42 -4.74
CA ARG A 289 -5.02 8.28 -5.95
C ARG A 289 -5.34 6.81 -6.20
N LEU A 290 -6.57 6.54 -6.62
CA LEU A 290 -6.92 5.23 -7.15
C LEU A 290 -6.08 4.94 -8.39
N SER A 291 -5.66 3.69 -8.52
CA SER A 291 -5.11 3.22 -9.78
C SER A 291 -6.21 3.17 -10.86
N ASP A 292 -5.82 3.25 -12.12
CA ASP A 292 -6.76 3.07 -13.22
C ASP A 292 -7.47 1.70 -13.15
N TYR A 293 -6.78 0.69 -12.60
CA TYR A 293 -7.34 -0.65 -12.41
C TYR A 293 -8.40 -0.73 -11.31
N ASP A 294 -8.26 0.08 -10.23
CA ASP A 294 -9.31 0.20 -9.21
C ASP A 294 -10.57 0.86 -9.78
N ILE A 295 -10.38 1.90 -10.61
CA ILE A 295 -11.47 2.60 -11.28
C ILE A 295 -12.18 1.67 -12.29
N LEU A 296 -11.42 0.90 -13.07
CA LEU A 296 -11.98 -0.07 -14.01
C LEU A 296 -12.76 -1.16 -13.29
N LYS A 297 -12.18 -1.74 -12.22
CA LYS A 297 -12.88 -2.71 -11.38
C LYS A 297 -14.23 -2.17 -10.92
N ALA A 298 -14.21 -1.01 -10.29
CA ALA A 298 -15.41 -0.38 -9.78
C ALA A 298 -16.44 -0.09 -10.90
N HIS A 299 -15.97 0.45 -12.03
CA HIS A 299 -16.82 0.76 -13.18
C HIS A 299 -17.55 -0.48 -13.72
N HIS A 300 -16.87 -1.60 -13.86
CA HIS A 300 -17.47 -2.80 -14.42
C HIS A 300 -18.32 -3.58 -13.41
N LEU A 301 -17.97 -3.57 -12.12
CA LEU A 301 -18.77 -4.21 -11.07
C LEU A 301 -20.17 -3.59 -10.94
N ARG A 302 -20.31 -2.28 -11.20
CA ARG A 302 -21.62 -1.61 -11.16
C ARG A 302 -22.67 -2.21 -12.11
N PHE A 303 -22.25 -2.86 -13.21
CA PHE A 303 -23.15 -3.52 -14.14
C PHE A 303 -23.64 -4.90 -13.66
N LEU A 304 -23.23 -5.36 -12.49
CA LEU A 304 -23.57 -6.65 -11.89
C LEU A 304 -24.59 -6.53 -10.74
N ILE A 305 -25.32 -5.43 -10.67
CA ILE A 305 -26.23 -5.06 -9.58
C ILE A 305 -27.25 -6.17 -9.22
N SER A 306 -27.61 -7.02 -10.16
CA SER A 306 -28.59 -8.10 -9.95
C SER A 306 -27.99 -9.40 -9.41
N ASN A 307 -26.66 -9.49 -9.22
CA ASN A 307 -25.99 -10.71 -8.79
C ASN A 307 -24.77 -10.42 -7.91
N ASP A 308 -25.03 -10.18 -6.63
CA ASP A 308 -24.01 -9.84 -5.63
C ASP A 308 -22.93 -10.93 -5.51
N GLN A 309 -23.30 -12.20 -5.60
CA GLN A 309 -22.34 -13.31 -5.51
C GLN A 309 -21.37 -13.33 -6.69
N GLN A 310 -21.86 -13.01 -7.90
CA GLN A 310 -21.00 -12.91 -9.07
C GLN A 310 -20.08 -11.68 -8.98
N ALA A 311 -20.62 -10.55 -8.52
CA ALA A 311 -19.83 -9.34 -8.32
C ALA A 311 -18.71 -9.55 -7.31
N GLU A 312 -19.01 -10.19 -6.17
CA GLU A 312 -18.03 -10.56 -5.15
C GLU A 312 -16.94 -11.49 -5.70
N HIS A 313 -17.34 -12.56 -6.39
CA HIS A 313 -16.40 -13.50 -7.00
C HIS A 313 -15.44 -12.81 -7.99
N LEU A 314 -15.98 -11.95 -8.88
CA LEU A 314 -15.17 -11.23 -9.85
C LEU A 314 -14.26 -10.18 -9.20
N ALA A 315 -14.74 -9.50 -8.15
CA ALA A 315 -13.92 -8.57 -7.38
C ALA A 315 -12.73 -9.26 -6.70
N ARG A 316 -12.95 -10.41 -6.06
CA ARG A 316 -11.89 -11.21 -5.44
C ARG A 316 -10.88 -11.70 -6.48
N ARG A 317 -11.36 -12.21 -7.60
CA ARG A 317 -10.50 -12.66 -8.71
C ARG A 317 -9.63 -11.51 -9.26
N TRP A 318 -10.23 -10.32 -9.48
CA TRP A 318 -9.50 -9.14 -9.90
C TRP A 318 -8.42 -8.73 -8.90
N ASN A 319 -8.74 -8.72 -7.61
CA ASN A 319 -7.77 -8.42 -6.56
C ASN A 319 -6.62 -9.43 -6.55
N ALA A 320 -6.89 -10.71 -6.76
CA ALA A 320 -5.85 -11.74 -6.86
C ALA A 320 -4.92 -11.48 -8.06
N VAL A 321 -5.50 -11.19 -9.23
CA VAL A 321 -4.73 -10.93 -10.45
C VAL A 321 -3.93 -9.62 -10.36
N SER A 322 -4.47 -8.60 -9.69
CA SER A 322 -3.75 -7.32 -9.52
C SER A 322 -2.47 -7.45 -8.69
N GLN A 323 -2.32 -8.54 -7.96
CA GLN A 323 -1.14 -8.86 -7.15
C GLN A 323 -0.22 -9.89 -7.80
N GLU A 324 -0.54 -10.34 -8.98
CA GLU A 324 0.35 -11.21 -9.74
C GLU A 324 1.36 -10.36 -10.52
N TYR A 325 2.63 -10.73 -10.41
CA TYR A 325 3.73 -10.07 -11.08
C TYR A 325 4.36 -11.03 -12.11
N ASP A 326 4.89 -10.46 -13.15
CA ASP A 326 5.67 -11.20 -14.15
C ASP A 326 7.13 -11.42 -13.70
N LEU A 327 7.95 -11.97 -14.60
CA LEU A 327 9.37 -12.22 -14.34
C LEU A 327 10.19 -10.94 -14.12
N ASP A 328 9.71 -9.81 -14.60
CA ASP A 328 10.36 -8.49 -14.50
C ASP A 328 9.85 -7.72 -13.27
N ASN A 329 9.09 -8.38 -12.39
CA ASN A 329 8.45 -7.78 -11.22
C ASN A 329 7.47 -6.64 -11.56
N GLU A 330 6.86 -6.67 -12.75
CA GLU A 330 5.77 -5.79 -13.14
C GLU A 330 4.42 -6.49 -12.98
N SER A 331 3.40 -5.72 -12.58
CA SER A 331 2.04 -6.23 -12.45
C SER A 331 1.52 -6.83 -13.76
N LEU A 332 0.97 -8.05 -13.71
CA LEU A 332 0.39 -8.71 -14.89
C LEU A 332 -0.76 -7.90 -15.50
N LEU A 333 -1.56 -7.21 -14.69
CA LEU A 333 -2.58 -6.29 -15.19
C LEU A 333 -1.96 -5.14 -15.98
N ASN A 334 -0.89 -4.55 -15.48
CA ASN A 334 -0.20 -3.47 -16.16
C ASN A 334 0.40 -3.93 -17.49
N LYS A 335 1.12 -5.05 -17.50
CA LYS A 335 1.68 -5.62 -18.73
C LYS A 335 0.58 -5.97 -19.74
N THR A 336 -0.47 -6.64 -19.31
CA THR A 336 -1.50 -7.14 -20.23
C THR A 336 -2.45 -6.03 -20.69
N LEU A 337 -3.16 -5.36 -19.77
CA LEU A 337 -4.13 -4.31 -20.12
C LEU A 337 -3.44 -2.99 -20.42
N GLY A 338 -2.57 -2.53 -19.54
CA GLY A 338 -1.98 -1.20 -19.60
C GLY A 338 -0.94 -1.05 -20.72
N LEU A 339 -0.30 -2.13 -21.13
CA LEU A 339 0.73 -2.09 -22.17
C LEU A 339 0.28 -2.79 -23.46
N HIS A 340 0.14 -4.11 -23.43
CA HIS A 340 -0.01 -4.87 -24.69
C HIS A 340 -1.37 -4.68 -25.33
N LEU A 341 -2.48 -4.89 -24.60
CA LEU A 341 -3.81 -4.71 -25.15
C LEU A 341 -4.09 -3.26 -25.54
N TYR A 342 -3.66 -2.31 -24.70
CA TYR A 342 -3.79 -0.90 -25.02
C TYR A 342 -3.12 -0.55 -26.36
N ARG A 343 -1.84 -0.95 -26.55
CA ARG A 343 -1.11 -0.74 -27.80
C ARG A 343 -1.75 -1.45 -28.99
N MET A 344 -2.11 -2.73 -28.84
CA MET A 344 -2.74 -3.50 -29.89
C MET A 344 -4.03 -2.83 -30.36
N ARG A 345 -4.89 -2.38 -29.45
CA ARG A 345 -6.14 -1.70 -29.78
C ARG A 345 -5.92 -0.34 -30.45
N LYS A 346 -4.94 0.45 -29.99
CA LYS A 346 -4.54 1.73 -30.60
C LYS A 346 -3.99 1.51 -32.02
N TRP A 347 -3.04 0.61 -32.19
CA TRP A 347 -2.42 0.35 -33.48
C TRP A 347 -3.40 -0.19 -34.51
N MET A 348 -4.32 -1.04 -34.11
CA MET A 348 -5.39 -1.52 -35.01
C MET A 348 -6.30 -0.41 -35.50
N ARG A 349 -6.50 0.63 -34.70
CA ARG A 349 -7.24 1.84 -35.09
C ARG A 349 -6.36 2.86 -35.82
N LYS A 350 -5.10 2.52 -36.12
CA LYS A 350 -4.10 3.40 -36.74
C LYS A 350 -3.75 4.64 -35.91
N HIS A 351 -3.87 4.54 -34.57
CA HIS A 351 -3.41 5.58 -33.68
C HIS A 351 -1.97 5.29 -33.24
N SER A 352 -1.15 6.33 -33.12
CA SER A 352 0.17 6.26 -32.50
C SER A 352 0.04 6.09 -31.00
N CYS A 353 0.98 5.38 -30.39
CA CYS A 353 1.16 5.33 -28.95
C CYS A 353 2.51 5.95 -28.61
N ASP A 354 2.50 7.00 -27.81
CA ASP A 354 3.73 7.55 -27.26
C ASP A 354 4.24 6.68 -26.10
N PHE A 355 5.56 6.64 -25.89
CA PHE A 355 6.17 5.85 -24.81
C PHE A 355 5.66 6.26 -23.42
N SER A 356 5.37 7.56 -23.23
CA SER A 356 4.79 8.12 -22.01
C SER A 356 3.31 7.76 -21.81
N GLU A 357 2.61 7.38 -22.88
CA GLU A 357 1.19 6.99 -22.85
C GLU A 357 0.99 5.50 -22.55
N SER A 358 2.06 4.70 -22.54
CA SER A 358 1.96 3.27 -22.24
C SER A 358 1.45 2.95 -20.83
N GLN A 359 1.41 3.94 -19.94
CA GLN A 359 0.86 3.85 -18.59
C GLN A 359 -0.44 4.64 -18.41
N ARG A 360 -0.93 5.31 -19.45
CA ARG A 360 -2.19 6.05 -19.45
C ARG A 360 -3.24 5.33 -20.30
N PRO A 361 -4.34 5.67 -20.10
CA PRO A 361 -5.48 5.21 -19.37
C PRO A 361 -6.20 4.14 -20.16
N VAL A 362 -5.88 2.93 -19.89
CA VAL A 362 -6.81 1.81 -20.03
C VAL A 362 -8.25 2.25 -19.69
N LYS A 363 -8.36 3.19 -18.78
CA LYS A 363 -9.56 3.84 -18.30
C LYS A 363 -10.40 4.51 -19.38
N ASP A 364 -9.83 5.24 -20.32
CA ASP A 364 -10.62 6.08 -21.23
C ASP A 364 -11.27 5.28 -22.37
N GLU A 365 -10.63 4.19 -22.81
CA GLU A 365 -11.17 3.34 -23.87
C GLU A 365 -12.00 2.15 -23.36
N ASP A 366 -11.62 1.56 -22.22
CA ASP A 366 -12.26 0.37 -21.68
C ASP A 366 -13.27 0.68 -20.55
N SER A 367 -13.16 1.85 -19.90
CA SER A 367 -14.18 2.31 -18.96
C SER A 367 -15.50 2.74 -19.62
N ALA A 368 -15.44 3.10 -20.89
CA ALA A 368 -16.62 3.47 -21.68
C ALA A 368 -17.39 2.27 -22.25
N ALA A 369 -17.00 1.02 -21.91
CA ALA A 369 -17.72 -0.16 -22.38
C ALA A 369 -19.17 -0.15 -21.88
N PRO A 370 -20.15 0.23 -22.71
CA PRO A 370 -21.54 0.33 -22.27
C PRO A 370 -22.18 -1.04 -22.12
N LEU A 371 -23.29 -1.11 -21.42
CA LEU A 371 -24.19 -2.26 -21.51
C LEU A 371 -24.89 -2.23 -22.90
N ILE A 372 -24.36 -3.01 -23.83
CA ILE A 372 -24.97 -3.17 -25.15
C ILE A 372 -25.78 -4.47 -25.14
N PRO A 373 -27.10 -4.44 -25.23
CA PRO A 373 -27.91 -5.65 -25.30
C PRO A 373 -27.54 -6.50 -26.52
N GLY A 374 -27.43 -7.82 -26.30
CA GLY A 374 -27.25 -8.78 -27.39
C GLY A 374 -25.78 -9.02 -27.83
N ILE A 375 -24.78 -8.50 -27.13
CA ILE A 375 -23.41 -8.95 -27.37
C ILE A 375 -23.31 -10.40 -26.88
N PRO A 376 -22.93 -11.35 -27.76
CA PRO A 376 -22.78 -12.75 -27.36
C PRO A 376 -21.54 -12.93 -26.45
N PRO A 377 -21.51 -13.98 -25.60
CA PRO A 377 -20.31 -14.35 -24.89
C PRO A 377 -19.18 -14.65 -25.88
N PHE A 378 -17.93 -14.51 -25.42
CA PHE A 378 -16.77 -14.81 -26.24
C PHE A 378 -16.75 -16.26 -26.69
N GLY A 379 -16.29 -16.48 -27.93
CA GLY A 379 -16.06 -17.83 -28.45
C GLY A 379 -14.87 -18.53 -27.80
N GLN A 380 -14.43 -19.65 -28.38
CA GLN A 380 -13.24 -20.38 -27.89
C GLN A 380 -11.94 -19.57 -27.93
N ARG A 381 -11.88 -18.55 -28.74
CA ARG A 381 -10.77 -17.58 -28.82
C ARG A 381 -11.31 -16.18 -28.70
N VAL A 382 -10.63 -15.38 -27.90
CA VAL A 382 -10.95 -13.98 -27.70
C VAL A 382 -9.91 -13.15 -28.43
N TYR A 383 -10.38 -12.19 -29.26
CA TYR A 383 -9.50 -11.32 -30.01
C TYR A 383 -9.49 -9.90 -29.43
N CYS A 384 -8.33 -9.24 -29.51
CA CYS A 384 -8.16 -7.89 -28.97
C CYS A 384 -9.09 -6.81 -29.58
N TYR A 385 -9.67 -7.10 -30.74
CA TYR A 385 -10.59 -6.18 -31.45
C TYR A 385 -12.07 -6.45 -31.19
N GLU A 386 -12.41 -7.45 -30.39
CA GLU A 386 -13.79 -7.74 -30.08
C GLU A 386 -14.45 -6.61 -29.28
N LEU A 387 -15.75 -6.46 -29.47
CA LEU A 387 -16.54 -5.55 -28.67
C LEU A 387 -16.63 -6.05 -27.25
N ILE A 388 -16.33 -5.18 -26.31
CA ILE A 388 -16.39 -5.48 -24.88
C ILE A 388 -17.65 -4.81 -24.32
N GLN A 389 -18.44 -5.61 -23.61
CA GLN A 389 -19.57 -5.13 -22.82
C GLN A 389 -19.13 -4.88 -21.38
N GLY A 390 -19.72 -3.91 -20.70
CA GLY A 390 -19.52 -3.67 -19.27
C GLY A 390 -19.93 -4.89 -18.42
N GLY A 391 -19.34 -4.99 -17.23
CA GLY A 391 -19.63 -6.07 -16.30
C GLY A 391 -18.84 -7.36 -16.54
N ALA A 392 -19.47 -8.51 -16.36
CA ALA A 392 -18.83 -9.82 -16.42
C ALA A 392 -18.07 -10.09 -17.72
N HIS A 393 -18.55 -9.52 -18.83
CA HIS A 393 -17.92 -9.66 -20.14
C HIS A 393 -16.52 -9.04 -20.17
N PHE A 394 -16.35 -7.85 -19.59
CA PHE A 394 -15.03 -7.21 -19.44
C PHE A 394 -14.07 -8.05 -18.59
N PHE A 395 -14.55 -8.57 -17.46
CA PHE A 395 -13.70 -9.42 -16.62
C PHE A 395 -13.26 -10.69 -17.35
N ALA A 396 -14.17 -11.34 -18.08
CA ALA A 396 -13.87 -12.52 -18.89
C ALA A 396 -12.85 -12.20 -20.01
N PHE A 397 -12.96 -11.03 -20.64
CA PHE A 397 -11.99 -10.55 -21.63
C PHE A 397 -10.61 -10.41 -21.02
N THR A 398 -10.53 -9.71 -19.90
CA THR A 398 -9.28 -9.46 -19.20
C THR A 398 -8.60 -10.74 -18.74
N ASP A 399 -9.34 -11.62 -18.07
CA ASP A 399 -8.85 -12.91 -17.61
C ASP A 399 -8.28 -13.76 -18.75
N ASN A 400 -8.97 -13.79 -19.90
CA ASN A 400 -8.51 -14.55 -21.06
C ASN A 400 -7.16 -14.02 -21.56
N PHE A 401 -6.98 -12.71 -21.65
CA PHE A 401 -5.71 -12.14 -22.10
C PHE A 401 -4.60 -12.28 -21.08
N ILE A 402 -4.89 -12.25 -19.79
CA ILE A 402 -3.91 -12.53 -18.74
C ILE A 402 -3.43 -13.98 -18.82
N ASP A 403 -4.34 -14.93 -18.95
CA ASP A 403 -3.98 -16.34 -19.07
C ASP A 403 -3.19 -16.61 -20.37
N LEU A 404 -3.55 -15.91 -21.45
CA LEU A 404 -2.83 -15.99 -22.71
C LEU A 404 -1.42 -15.40 -22.59
N TYR A 405 -1.27 -14.27 -21.89
CA TYR A 405 0.03 -13.67 -21.64
C TYR A 405 0.92 -14.57 -20.76
N LYS A 406 0.36 -15.19 -19.73
CA LYS A 406 1.07 -16.19 -18.91
C LYS A 406 1.58 -17.38 -19.75
N GLN A 407 0.82 -17.81 -20.74
CA GLN A 407 1.25 -18.86 -21.68
C GLN A 407 2.35 -18.35 -22.64
N PHE A 408 2.21 -17.11 -23.10
CA PHE A 408 3.13 -16.47 -24.03
C PHE A 408 4.53 -16.32 -23.42
N VAL A 409 4.65 -15.75 -22.23
CA VAL A 409 5.95 -15.52 -21.56
C VAL A 409 6.70 -16.80 -21.24
N ARG A 410 6.01 -17.94 -21.16
CA ARG A 410 6.61 -19.26 -20.94
C ARG A 410 7.17 -19.90 -22.22
N THR A 411 7.00 -19.26 -23.37
CA THR A 411 7.49 -19.83 -24.64
C THR A 411 9.00 -19.64 -24.76
N PRO A 412 9.73 -20.62 -25.40
CA PRO A 412 11.16 -20.48 -25.63
C PRO A 412 11.52 -19.24 -26.46
N GLN A 413 10.63 -18.82 -27.35
CA GLN A 413 10.83 -17.66 -28.22
C GLN A 413 10.90 -16.35 -27.43
N VAL A 414 10.04 -16.19 -26.42
CA VAL A 414 10.07 -15.01 -25.54
C VAL A 414 11.34 -15.00 -24.69
N ARG A 415 11.75 -16.17 -24.18
CA ARG A 415 13.01 -16.30 -23.45
C ARG A 415 14.19 -15.92 -24.36
N LEU A 416 14.25 -16.46 -25.56
CA LEU A 416 15.30 -16.12 -26.54
C LEU A 416 15.33 -14.63 -26.85
N MET A 417 14.14 -14.02 -27.02
CA MET A 417 14.02 -12.59 -27.27
C MET A 417 14.62 -11.76 -26.12
N ARG A 418 14.24 -12.07 -24.90
CA ARG A 418 14.65 -11.31 -23.70
C ARG A 418 16.14 -11.51 -23.38
N GLU A 419 16.63 -12.77 -23.42
CA GLU A 419 18.00 -13.11 -23.02
C GLU A 419 19.07 -12.75 -24.08
N HIS A 420 18.74 -12.78 -25.38
CA HIS A 420 19.73 -12.68 -26.43
C HIS A 420 19.51 -11.54 -27.43
N LEU A 421 18.27 -11.19 -27.74
CA LEU A 421 17.99 -10.15 -28.72
C LEU A 421 17.89 -8.75 -28.12
N LEU A 422 17.53 -8.66 -26.87
CA LEU A 422 17.22 -7.39 -26.19
C LEU A 422 18.18 -7.06 -25.04
N ALA A 423 19.12 -7.98 -24.75
CA ALA A 423 20.11 -7.76 -23.70
C ALA A 423 20.97 -6.52 -24.00
N GLU A 424 21.13 -5.68 -22.97
CA GLU A 424 22.07 -4.56 -22.84
C GLU A 424 21.88 -3.32 -23.74
N SER A 425 21.65 -3.45 -25.05
CA SER A 425 21.69 -2.25 -25.92
C SER A 425 20.37 -1.88 -26.60
N HIS A 426 19.32 -2.72 -26.49
CA HIS A 426 18.11 -2.58 -27.29
C HIS A 426 16.82 -2.47 -26.47
N TRP A 427 16.93 -2.17 -25.21
CA TRP A 427 15.80 -2.06 -24.26
C TRP A 427 14.64 -1.16 -24.76
N LYS A 428 14.93 -0.14 -25.57
CA LYS A 428 13.91 0.77 -26.11
C LYS A 428 12.86 0.06 -26.99
N TYR A 429 13.26 -1.01 -27.66
CA TYR A 429 12.38 -1.76 -28.56
C TYR A 429 11.76 -2.99 -27.93
N GLU A 430 12.16 -3.33 -26.72
CA GLU A 430 11.71 -4.53 -26.01
C GLU A 430 10.20 -4.60 -25.95
N SER A 431 9.56 -3.61 -25.36
CA SER A 431 8.11 -3.59 -25.17
C SER A 431 7.32 -3.52 -26.48
N VAL A 432 7.91 -2.96 -27.55
CA VAL A 432 7.33 -2.94 -28.89
C VAL A 432 7.39 -4.32 -29.52
N MET A 433 8.57 -4.95 -29.51
CA MET A 433 8.79 -6.30 -30.00
C MET A 433 7.89 -7.31 -29.31
N GLU A 434 7.83 -7.23 -27.98
CA GLU A 434 7.00 -8.09 -27.17
C GLU A 434 5.51 -7.91 -27.49
N THR A 435 5.05 -6.66 -27.65
CA THR A 435 3.64 -6.39 -28.02
C THR A 435 3.30 -6.99 -29.39
N ILE A 436 4.17 -6.84 -30.38
CA ILE A 436 3.92 -7.36 -31.74
C ILE A 436 3.94 -8.90 -31.72
N LEU A 437 4.89 -9.50 -31.00
CA LEU A 437 4.99 -10.96 -30.89
C LEU A 437 3.80 -11.52 -30.08
N PHE A 438 3.34 -10.83 -29.05
CA PHE A 438 2.15 -11.18 -28.29
C PHE A 438 0.88 -11.07 -29.15
N ALA A 439 0.77 -10.04 -29.99
CA ALA A 439 -0.33 -9.90 -30.96
C ALA A 439 -0.36 -11.08 -31.93
N TYR A 440 0.80 -11.49 -32.43
CA TYR A 440 0.90 -12.69 -33.26
C TYR A 440 0.47 -13.95 -32.47
N PHE A 441 1.01 -14.14 -31.27
CA PHE A 441 0.68 -15.28 -30.42
C PHE A 441 -0.81 -15.34 -30.07
N SER A 442 -1.45 -14.21 -29.78
CA SER A 442 -2.88 -14.14 -29.47
C SER A 442 -3.75 -14.64 -30.62
N LYS A 443 -3.32 -14.43 -31.87
CA LYS A 443 -4.05 -14.84 -33.06
C LYS A 443 -3.70 -16.26 -33.54
N PHE A 444 -2.45 -16.66 -33.49
CA PHE A 444 -1.94 -17.88 -34.12
C PHE A 444 -1.39 -18.92 -33.12
N GLY A 445 -1.29 -18.56 -31.84
CA GLY A 445 -0.67 -19.39 -30.80
C GLY A 445 0.81 -19.64 -31.08
N LYS A 446 1.27 -20.84 -30.83
CA LYS A 446 2.68 -21.25 -31.04
C LYS A 446 3.04 -21.52 -32.50
N LYS A 447 2.07 -21.49 -33.41
CA LYS A 447 2.30 -21.84 -34.82
C LYS A 447 3.23 -20.79 -35.48
N TYR A 448 4.37 -21.21 -36.01
CA TYR A 448 5.39 -20.37 -36.64
C TYR A 448 5.87 -19.17 -35.78
N LEU A 449 5.91 -19.35 -34.46
CA LEU A 449 6.26 -18.27 -33.55
C LEU A 449 7.74 -17.87 -33.68
N SER A 450 8.63 -18.82 -34.02
CA SER A 450 10.05 -18.54 -34.25
C SER A 450 10.26 -17.71 -35.51
N GLU A 451 9.54 -18.04 -36.60
CA GLU A 451 9.58 -17.29 -37.85
C GLU A 451 8.99 -15.88 -37.68
N ALA A 452 7.94 -15.77 -36.90
CA ALA A 452 7.37 -14.47 -36.55
C ALA A 452 8.36 -13.63 -35.75
N LEU A 453 9.01 -14.19 -34.74
CA LEU A 453 10.05 -13.50 -33.96
C LEU A 453 11.19 -13.01 -34.85
N PHE A 454 11.70 -13.87 -35.74
CA PHE A 454 12.76 -13.50 -36.67
C PHE A 454 12.33 -12.35 -37.60
N SER A 455 11.11 -12.42 -38.16
CA SER A 455 10.59 -11.38 -39.05
C SER A 455 10.42 -10.05 -38.33
N ILE A 456 9.89 -10.07 -37.11
CA ILE A 456 9.71 -8.87 -36.25
C ILE A 456 11.08 -8.25 -35.92
N ALA A 457 12.05 -9.08 -35.52
CA ALA A 457 13.38 -8.62 -35.19
C ALA A 457 14.07 -7.99 -36.41
N SER A 458 13.92 -8.58 -37.62
CA SER A 458 14.47 -8.07 -38.84
C SER A 458 13.90 -6.69 -39.20
N VAL A 459 12.58 -6.51 -39.10
CA VAL A 459 11.94 -5.21 -39.38
C VAL A 459 12.41 -4.13 -38.42
N ILE A 460 12.48 -4.45 -37.14
CA ILE A 460 12.92 -3.48 -36.10
C ILE A 460 14.40 -3.14 -36.30
N ALA A 461 15.24 -4.12 -36.64
CA ALA A 461 16.65 -3.88 -36.94
C ALA A 461 16.83 -2.96 -38.16
N CYS A 462 16.08 -3.19 -39.25
CA CYS A 462 16.10 -2.30 -40.42
C CYS A 462 15.74 -0.86 -40.05
N HIS A 463 14.68 -0.66 -39.35
CA HIS A 463 14.23 0.69 -38.90
C HIS A 463 15.32 1.41 -38.10
N ARG A 464 16.08 0.70 -37.28
CA ARG A 464 17.17 1.27 -36.49
C ARG A 464 18.37 1.74 -37.33
N TYR A 465 18.67 1.06 -38.44
CA TYR A 465 19.80 1.42 -39.29
C TYR A 465 19.45 2.53 -40.30
N GLU A 466 18.16 2.78 -40.51
CA GLU A 466 17.67 3.85 -41.41
C GLU A 466 17.42 5.18 -40.68
N SER A 467 17.37 5.18 -39.34
CA SER A 467 17.17 6.35 -38.49
C SER A 467 18.47 6.82 -37.83
#